data_038dc769670a700ed10dc34597cee622
#
_entry.id   038dc769670a700ed10dc34597cee622
#
_cell.length_a   1.000
_cell.length_b   1.000
_cell.length_c   1.000
_cell.angle_alpha   90.00
_cell.angle_beta   90.00
_cell.angle_gamma   90.00
#
_symmetry.space_group_name_H-M   'P 1'
#
loop_
_entity.id
_entity.type
_entity.pdbx_description
1 polymer ?
#
loop_
_entity_poly.entity_id
_entity_poly.type
_entity_poly.pdbx_seq_one_letter_code
_entity_poly.pdbx_strand_id
1 'polypeptide(L)'
;MLVSSGFFDLEPYYMKKTTALLILSALAFTCPLANAGDVTGTITLTGTPPKEKDITPLKDDATCGKLHAEMPTTHFYVVGSKGELADVVVSLQGPGLAGKSAGASAKPAVLDQHGCEYVPQILAVQTDQKINIKNSDPVLHNIHDLPNPDSGNPEKNMAQMPGGPELTFTFAKPEDFLKFKCDVHPWMFAWVSVFDHPYFAVSEKDGSFKISNVPPGKYTLKAQHRKAGAVTQEIEVKEGAAAPVALSLAAK
;
A
#
# COMPACT_ATOMS: atom_id res chain seq x y z
N MET A 1 78.69 0.82 72.21
CA MET A 1 79.16 0.73 70.81
C MET A 1 78.14 1.42 69.95
N LEU A 2 78.53 2.56 69.42
CA LEU A 2 77.70 3.46 68.64
C LEU A 2 77.64 3.01 67.24
N VAL A 3 76.40 2.93 66.65
CA VAL A 3 76.22 2.78 65.23
C VAL A 3 75.43 4.02 64.74
N SER A 4 76.05 4.70 63.80
CA SER A 4 75.63 5.92 63.13
C SER A 4 74.45 5.65 62.17
N SER A 5 73.41 6.48 62.28
CA SER A 5 72.29 6.52 61.36
C SER A 5 72.59 7.52 60.21
N GLY A 6 72.68 7.01 58.99
CA GLY A 6 72.74 7.83 57.78
C GLY A 6 71.34 8.18 57.31
N PHE A 7 71.06 9.47 57.28
CA PHE A 7 69.86 10.00 56.62
C PHE A 7 70.11 10.13 55.08
N PHE A 8 69.29 9.49 54.26
CA PHE A 8 69.25 9.77 52.84
C PHE A 8 68.07 10.72 52.55
N ASP A 9 68.41 11.91 52.11
CA ASP A 9 67.50 12.90 51.59
C ASP A 9 67.00 12.39 50.19
N LEU A 10 65.71 12.17 50.07
CA LEU A 10 65.05 11.93 48.80
C LEU A 10 64.39 13.20 48.29
N GLU A 11 64.98 13.82 47.32
CA GLU A 11 64.41 14.93 46.57
C GLU A 11 63.13 14.45 45.81
N PRO A 12 62.02 15.21 45.83
CA PRO A 12 60.79 14.81 45.07
C PRO A 12 60.96 15.20 43.61
N TYR A 13 60.94 14.17 42.78
CA TYR A 13 60.89 14.28 41.29
C TYR A 13 59.54 14.84 40.83
N TYR A 14 59.52 16.12 40.43
CA TYR A 14 58.33 16.81 39.95
C TYR A 14 58.04 16.41 38.51
N MET A 15 57.16 15.44 38.28
CA MET A 15 56.66 15.04 36.94
C MET A 15 55.70 16.12 36.40
N LYS A 16 56.17 16.90 35.44
CA LYS A 16 55.31 17.79 34.63
C LYS A 16 54.36 16.97 33.79
N LYS A 17 53.09 16.93 34.20
CA LYS A 17 51.99 16.36 33.36
C LYS A 17 51.68 17.34 32.24
N THR A 18 52.17 17.09 31.05
CA THR A 18 51.71 17.74 29.80
C THR A 18 50.37 17.11 29.39
N THR A 19 49.29 17.81 29.64
CA THR A 19 47.94 17.43 29.17
C THR A 19 47.86 17.79 27.69
N ALA A 20 48.04 16.80 26.82
CA ALA A 20 47.76 16.95 25.40
C ALA A 20 46.25 16.92 25.18
N LEU A 21 45.68 18.08 24.88
CA LEU A 21 44.27 18.22 24.53
C LEU A 21 44.07 17.73 23.07
N LEU A 22 43.62 16.47 22.91
CA LEU A 22 43.18 15.92 21.62
C LEU A 22 41.82 16.54 21.26
N ILE A 23 41.83 17.55 20.42
CA ILE A 23 40.62 18.10 19.81
C ILE A 23 40.16 17.08 18.73
N LEU A 24 39.20 16.24 19.08
CA LEU A 24 38.52 15.35 18.16
C LEU A 24 37.52 16.18 17.33
N SER A 25 37.93 16.64 16.16
CA SER A 25 37.04 17.31 15.22
C SER A 25 36.03 16.28 14.67
N ALA A 26 34.85 16.21 15.28
CA ALA A 26 33.73 15.47 14.73
C ALA A 26 33.25 16.20 13.45
N LEU A 27 33.70 15.76 12.28
CA LEU A 27 33.04 16.10 11.01
C LEU A 27 31.63 15.50 11.07
N ALA A 28 30.65 16.31 11.44
CA ALA A 28 29.25 15.98 11.23
C ALA A 28 29.00 15.92 9.72
N PHE A 29 28.99 14.72 9.14
CA PHE A 29 28.46 14.48 7.81
C PHE A 29 26.96 14.78 7.88
N THR A 30 26.54 16.00 7.59
CA THR A 30 25.16 16.32 7.30
C THR A 30 24.85 15.71 5.93
N CYS A 31 24.36 14.47 5.93
CA CYS A 31 23.74 13.91 4.74
C CYS A 31 22.51 14.80 4.45
N PRO A 32 22.43 15.50 3.30
CA PRO A 32 21.22 16.24 2.98
C PRO A 32 20.07 15.22 2.91
N LEU A 33 19.04 15.43 3.71
CA LEU A 33 17.78 14.70 3.58
C LEU A 33 17.22 15.09 2.21
N ALA A 34 17.39 14.22 1.23
CA ALA A 34 16.82 14.43 -0.09
C ALA A 34 15.29 14.56 0.08
N ASN A 35 14.74 15.73 -0.30
CA ASN A 35 13.31 15.95 -0.23
C ASN A 35 12.60 15.02 -1.22
N ALA A 36 11.73 14.18 -0.70
CA ALA A 36 10.92 13.28 -1.52
C ALA A 36 10.00 14.09 -2.45
N GLY A 37 9.74 13.57 -3.63
CA GLY A 37 8.77 14.12 -4.59
C GLY A 37 7.46 13.34 -4.56
N ASP A 38 6.44 13.88 -5.22
CA ASP A 38 5.18 13.17 -5.47
C ASP A 38 5.10 12.72 -6.93
N VAL A 39 4.56 11.54 -7.18
CA VAL A 39 4.17 11.09 -8.52
C VAL A 39 2.66 11.25 -8.62
N THR A 40 2.20 12.09 -9.53
CA THR A 40 0.78 12.36 -9.76
C THR A 40 0.43 12.10 -11.21
N GLY A 41 -0.82 11.76 -11.48
CA GLY A 41 -1.19 11.56 -12.88
C GLY A 41 -2.65 11.24 -13.06
N THR A 42 -2.98 10.94 -14.32
CA THR A 42 -4.32 10.53 -14.73
C THR A 42 -4.23 9.28 -15.58
N ILE A 43 -5.11 8.33 -15.33
CA ILE A 43 -5.28 7.12 -16.11
C ILE A 43 -6.50 7.26 -17.00
N THR A 44 -6.37 6.92 -18.28
CA THR A 44 -7.46 6.88 -19.24
C THR A 44 -7.62 5.51 -19.88
N LEU A 45 -8.83 5.21 -20.36
CA LEU A 45 -9.13 4.05 -21.17
C LEU A 45 -9.24 4.45 -22.64
N THR A 46 -8.58 3.71 -23.52
CA THR A 46 -8.75 3.81 -24.98
C THR A 46 -9.59 2.66 -25.50
N GLY A 47 -10.35 2.92 -26.56
CA GLY A 47 -11.31 1.94 -27.08
C GLY A 47 -12.62 1.95 -26.29
N THR A 48 -13.52 1.05 -26.67
CA THR A 48 -14.84 0.90 -26.04
C THR A 48 -14.84 -0.34 -25.15
N PRO A 49 -15.02 -0.19 -23.82
CA PRO A 49 -15.12 -1.36 -22.96
C PRO A 49 -16.40 -2.16 -23.24
N PRO A 50 -16.40 -3.46 -22.94
CA PRO A 50 -17.65 -4.23 -22.94
C PRO A 50 -18.67 -3.58 -22.01
N LYS A 51 -19.97 -3.68 -22.40
CA LYS A 51 -21.06 -3.22 -21.54
C LYS A 51 -21.03 -3.96 -20.20
N GLU A 52 -21.20 -3.22 -19.11
CA GLU A 52 -21.39 -3.79 -17.79
C GLU A 52 -22.65 -4.67 -17.77
N LYS A 53 -22.58 -5.78 -17.03
CA LYS A 53 -23.67 -6.76 -16.97
C LYS A 53 -24.52 -6.50 -15.72
N ASP A 54 -25.82 -6.67 -15.86
CA ASP A 54 -26.74 -6.67 -14.74
C ASP A 54 -26.42 -7.81 -13.76
N ILE A 55 -26.42 -7.52 -12.47
CA ILE A 55 -26.26 -8.52 -11.41
C ILE A 55 -27.66 -8.96 -10.96
N THR A 56 -28.36 -9.66 -11.85
CA THR A 56 -29.71 -10.16 -11.59
C THR A 56 -29.83 -10.95 -10.29
N PRO A 57 -28.91 -11.88 -9.94
CA PRO A 57 -28.99 -12.61 -8.68
C PRO A 57 -28.95 -11.72 -7.43
N LEU A 58 -28.24 -10.60 -7.46
CA LEU A 58 -28.23 -9.61 -6.38
C LEU A 58 -29.59 -8.91 -6.29
N LYS A 59 -30.12 -8.48 -7.45
CA LYS A 59 -31.37 -7.74 -7.50
C LYS A 59 -32.57 -8.60 -7.08
N ASP A 60 -32.54 -9.89 -7.42
CA ASP A 60 -33.60 -10.86 -7.10
C ASP A 60 -33.53 -11.37 -5.64
N ASP A 61 -32.40 -11.18 -4.97
CA ASP A 61 -32.30 -11.55 -3.55
C ASP A 61 -33.27 -10.73 -2.69
N ALA A 62 -33.96 -11.41 -1.79
CA ALA A 62 -35.06 -10.84 -1.02
C ALA A 62 -34.64 -9.68 -0.10
N THR A 63 -33.38 -9.65 0.32
CA THR A 63 -32.81 -8.61 1.20
C THR A 63 -31.86 -7.71 0.42
N CYS A 64 -30.87 -8.27 -0.26
CA CYS A 64 -29.87 -7.52 -1.01
C CYS A 64 -30.51 -6.65 -2.11
N GLY A 65 -31.50 -7.19 -2.84
CA GLY A 65 -32.18 -6.46 -3.90
C GLY A 65 -32.90 -5.20 -3.45
N LYS A 66 -33.34 -5.15 -2.19
CA LYS A 66 -33.99 -3.97 -1.60
C LYS A 66 -33.00 -2.85 -1.25
N LEU A 67 -31.71 -3.16 -1.14
CA LEU A 67 -30.66 -2.18 -0.87
C LEU A 67 -30.32 -1.34 -2.12
N HIS A 68 -30.81 -1.75 -3.30
CA HIS A 68 -30.55 -1.08 -4.57
C HIS A 68 -31.86 -0.55 -5.19
N ALA A 69 -31.93 0.76 -5.40
CA ALA A 69 -33.06 1.39 -6.10
C ALA A 69 -33.10 1.00 -7.57
N GLU A 70 -31.92 0.90 -8.20
CA GLU A 70 -31.73 0.53 -9.60
C GLU A 70 -31.14 -0.87 -9.74
N MET A 71 -31.07 -1.39 -10.97
CA MET A 71 -30.40 -2.64 -11.27
C MET A 71 -28.89 -2.50 -11.05
N PRO A 72 -28.29 -3.24 -10.10
CA PRO A 72 -26.83 -3.22 -9.91
C PRO A 72 -26.13 -3.88 -11.11
N THR A 73 -24.96 -3.37 -11.45
CA THR A 73 -24.15 -3.86 -12.56
C THR A 73 -22.73 -4.23 -12.11
N THR A 74 -22.07 -5.05 -12.92
CA THR A 74 -20.66 -5.38 -12.69
C THR A 74 -19.80 -4.14 -12.92
N HIS A 75 -19.06 -3.68 -11.96
CA HIS A 75 -18.14 -2.54 -12.11
C HIS A 75 -16.78 -3.01 -12.64
N PHE A 76 -16.77 -3.68 -13.82
CA PHE A 76 -15.52 -4.15 -14.41
C PHE A 76 -14.70 -3.02 -15.03
N TYR A 77 -15.39 -1.99 -15.55
CA TYR A 77 -14.79 -0.78 -16.06
C TYR A 77 -15.54 0.43 -15.54
N VAL A 78 -14.97 1.13 -14.60
CA VAL A 78 -15.51 2.40 -14.09
C VAL A 78 -14.86 3.52 -14.88
N VAL A 79 -15.57 3.99 -15.90
CA VAL A 79 -15.05 4.97 -16.88
C VAL A 79 -15.81 6.28 -16.78
N GLY A 80 -15.08 7.37 -16.61
CA GLY A 80 -15.63 8.71 -16.61
C GLY A 80 -16.00 9.22 -18.01
N SER A 81 -16.65 10.36 -18.08
CA SER A 81 -17.24 10.90 -19.32
C SER A 81 -16.22 11.28 -20.39
N LYS A 82 -14.93 11.46 -20.04
CA LYS A 82 -13.84 11.79 -20.97
C LYS A 82 -12.85 10.61 -21.12
N GLY A 83 -13.24 9.42 -20.68
CA GLY A 83 -12.40 8.23 -20.73
C GLY A 83 -11.51 8.05 -19.53
N GLU A 84 -11.70 8.80 -18.43
CA GLU A 84 -10.97 8.58 -17.18
C GLU A 84 -11.25 7.18 -16.65
N LEU A 85 -10.20 6.44 -16.22
CA LEU A 85 -10.34 5.07 -15.75
C LEU A 85 -10.03 4.97 -14.25
N ALA A 86 -11.03 4.58 -13.47
CA ALA A 86 -10.89 4.26 -12.06
C ALA A 86 -10.37 2.82 -11.84
N ASP A 87 -10.11 2.50 -10.57
CA ASP A 87 -9.78 1.14 -10.11
C ASP A 87 -8.50 0.55 -10.74
N VAL A 88 -7.60 1.43 -11.18
CA VAL A 88 -6.27 1.05 -11.65
C VAL A 88 -5.29 1.10 -10.49
N VAL A 89 -4.65 -0.01 -10.21
CA VAL A 89 -3.53 -0.06 -9.24
C VAL A 89 -2.29 0.47 -9.92
N VAL A 90 -1.76 1.57 -9.39
CA VAL A 90 -0.55 2.23 -9.88
C VAL A 90 0.55 2.03 -8.85
N SER A 91 1.69 1.49 -9.25
CA SER A 91 2.80 1.20 -8.34
C SER A 91 4.15 1.50 -8.97
N LEU A 92 5.12 1.83 -8.13
CA LEU A 92 6.51 2.00 -8.56
C LEU A 92 7.28 0.68 -8.46
N GLN A 93 8.15 0.45 -9.43
CA GLN A 93 9.12 -0.63 -9.43
C GLN A 93 10.51 -0.02 -9.62
N GLY A 94 11.50 -0.51 -8.88
CA GLY A 94 12.85 0.01 -9.00
C GLY A 94 13.72 -0.29 -7.79
N PRO A 95 15.00 0.08 -7.88
CA PRO A 95 15.96 -0.19 -6.81
C PRO A 95 15.60 0.56 -5.52
N GLY A 96 15.83 -0.08 -4.38
CA GLY A 96 15.66 0.51 -3.06
C GLY A 96 14.22 0.65 -2.57
N LEU A 97 13.22 0.14 -3.29
CA LEU A 97 11.81 0.16 -2.88
C LEU A 97 11.42 -1.09 -2.08
N ALA A 98 11.89 -2.26 -2.50
CA ALA A 98 11.57 -3.54 -1.86
C ALA A 98 11.90 -3.53 -0.36
N GLY A 99 11.03 -4.11 0.45
CA GLY A 99 11.19 -4.20 1.90
C GLY A 99 11.02 -2.87 2.64
N LYS A 100 10.45 -1.85 2.01
CA LYS A 100 10.17 -0.53 2.63
C LYS A 100 8.76 -0.44 3.22
N SER A 101 8.05 -1.56 3.32
CA SER A 101 6.75 -1.57 3.97
C SER A 101 6.83 -1.08 5.42
N ALA A 102 5.93 -0.18 5.77
CA ALA A 102 5.64 0.25 7.13
C ALA A 102 4.23 -0.20 7.54
N GLY A 103 3.70 -1.24 6.89
CA GLY A 103 2.29 -1.63 6.96
C GLY A 103 1.80 -1.92 8.37
N ALA A 104 2.63 -2.52 9.24
CA ALA A 104 2.26 -2.78 10.64
C ALA A 104 1.90 -1.50 11.42
N SER A 105 2.48 -0.35 11.04
CA SER A 105 2.21 0.98 11.63
C SER A 105 1.36 1.88 10.73
N ALA A 106 1.03 1.45 9.51
CA ALA A 106 0.18 2.21 8.60
C ALA A 106 -1.27 2.26 9.10
N LYS A 107 -1.97 3.33 8.73
CA LYS A 107 -3.41 3.43 8.99
C LYS A 107 -4.11 2.21 8.37
N PRO A 108 -4.99 1.53 9.11
CA PRO A 108 -5.76 0.43 8.56
C PRO A 108 -6.54 0.84 7.31
N ALA A 109 -6.53 0.00 6.30
CA ALA A 109 -7.44 0.10 5.18
C ALA A 109 -8.83 -0.44 5.61
N VAL A 110 -9.87 -0.06 4.92
CA VAL A 110 -11.24 -0.52 5.21
C VAL A 110 -11.80 -1.19 3.96
N LEU A 111 -12.38 -2.37 4.15
CA LEU A 111 -13.22 -3.06 3.17
C LEU A 111 -14.58 -3.27 3.81
N ASP A 112 -15.61 -2.63 3.27
CA ASP A 112 -16.96 -2.72 3.80
C ASP A 112 -17.83 -3.65 2.94
N GLN A 113 -18.68 -4.41 3.56
CA GLN A 113 -19.76 -5.16 2.95
C GLN A 113 -21.00 -4.28 3.02
N HIS A 114 -21.31 -3.60 1.92
CA HIS A 114 -22.36 -2.61 1.84
C HIS A 114 -23.14 -2.75 0.54
N GLY A 115 -24.46 -2.88 0.64
CA GLY A 115 -25.31 -3.17 -0.51
C GLY A 115 -25.11 -4.58 -1.06
N CYS A 116 -24.65 -5.53 -0.24
CA CYS A 116 -24.25 -6.87 -0.66
C CYS A 116 -23.16 -6.85 -1.74
N GLU A 117 -22.25 -5.90 -1.63
CA GLU A 117 -21.03 -5.76 -2.41
C GLU A 117 -19.84 -5.48 -1.49
N TYR A 118 -18.62 -5.73 -1.96
CA TYR A 118 -17.42 -5.26 -1.27
C TYR A 118 -17.04 -3.87 -1.77
N VAL A 119 -16.87 -2.92 -0.85
CA VAL A 119 -16.56 -1.52 -1.13
C VAL A 119 -15.31 -1.09 -0.35
N PRO A 120 -14.24 -0.61 -1.02
CA PRO A 120 -14.06 -0.53 -2.47
C PRO A 120 -13.84 -1.90 -3.11
N GLN A 121 -14.13 -2.04 -4.40
CA GLN A 121 -13.90 -3.30 -5.12
C GLN A 121 -12.40 -3.55 -5.41
N ILE A 122 -11.60 -2.49 -5.52
CA ILE A 122 -10.15 -2.55 -5.69
C ILE A 122 -9.48 -1.85 -4.51
N LEU A 123 -8.59 -2.55 -3.86
CA LEU A 123 -7.83 -2.06 -2.71
C LEU A 123 -6.34 -2.33 -2.92
N ALA A 124 -5.49 -1.43 -2.45
CA ALA A 124 -4.06 -1.61 -2.40
C ALA A 124 -3.55 -1.36 -0.97
N VAL A 125 -2.71 -2.24 -0.48
CA VAL A 125 -2.17 -2.18 0.89
C VAL A 125 -0.69 -2.56 0.91
N GLN A 126 -0.03 -2.24 2.01
CA GLN A 126 1.33 -2.73 2.27
C GLN A 126 1.28 -4.12 2.93
N THR A 127 2.38 -4.87 2.82
CA THR A 127 2.57 -6.06 3.66
C THR A 127 2.40 -5.70 5.13
N ASP A 128 1.71 -6.57 5.89
CA ASP A 128 1.37 -6.42 7.31
C ASP A 128 0.44 -5.23 7.65
N GLN A 129 -0.04 -4.47 6.66
CA GLN A 129 -1.05 -3.45 6.89
C GLN A 129 -2.39 -4.12 7.22
N LYS A 130 -3.04 -3.62 8.26
CA LYS A 130 -4.37 -4.10 8.64
C LYS A 130 -5.41 -3.69 7.60
N ILE A 131 -6.27 -4.64 7.25
CA ILE A 131 -7.51 -4.40 6.50
C ILE A 131 -8.64 -4.69 7.48
N ASN A 132 -9.35 -3.66 7.88
CA ASN A 132 -10.54 -3.80 8.73
C ASN A 132 -11.74 -4.08 7.83
N ILE A 133 -12.37 -5.22 8.07
CA ILE A 133 -13.55 -5.66 7.34
C ILE A 133 -14.78 -5.32 8.15
N LYS A 134 -15.68 -4.56 7.55
CA LYS A 134 -16.98 -4.21 8.13
C LYS A 134 -18.10 -4.98 7.46
N ASN A 135 -19.21 -5.16 8.17
CA ASN A 135 -20.47 -5.58 7.59
C ASN A 135 -21.54 -4.54 7.93
N SER A 136 -21.81 -3.65 6.98
CA SER A 136 -22.83 -2.61 7.09
C SER A 136 -24.21 -3.04 6.60
N ASP A 137 -24.32 -4.27 6.10
CA ASP A 137 -25.57 -4.85 5.60
C ASP A 137 -26.37 -5.55 6.71
N PRO A 138 -27.69 -5.70 6.55
CA PRO A 138 -28.55 -6.39 7.51
C PRO A 138 -28.55 -7.92 7.33
N VAL A 139 -27.58 -8.48 6.60
CA VAL A 139 -27.46 -9.92 6.30
C VAL A 139 -26.08 -10.45 6.65
N LEU A 140 -25.98 -11.77 6.82
CA LEU A 140 -24.71 -12.46 6.99
C LEU A 140 -23.95 -12.44 5.68
N HIS A 141 -22.67 -12.12 5.78
CA HIS A 141 -21.66 -12.31 4.75
C HIS A 141 -20.50 -13.15 5.26
N ASN A 142 -19.60 -13.54 4.39
CA ASN A 142 -18.29 -14.05 4.79
C ASN A 142 -17.19 -13.42 3.94
N ILE A 143 -16.01 -13.33 4.52
CA ILE A 143 -14.79 -12.95 3.83
C ILE A 143 -13.99 -14.23 3.58
N HIS A 144 -13.85 -14.58 2.32
CA HIS A 144 -13.03 -15.69 1.87
C HIS A 144 -11.95 -15.13 0.94
N ASP A 145 -10.73 -14.99 1.46
CA ASP A 145 -9.59 -14.62 0.65
C ASP A 145 -9.02 -15.84 -0.09
N LEU A 146 -8.62 -15.63 -1.33
CA LEU A 146 -8.07 -16.66 -2.19
C LEU A 146 -6.69 -16.20 -2.67
N PRO A 147 -5.65 -16.33 -1.83
CA PRO A 147 -4.29 -16.01 -2.24
C PRO A 147 -3.81 -16.98 -3.31
N ASN A 148 -2.87 -16.52 -4.13
CA ASN A 148 -2.15 -17.42 -5.03
C ASN A 148 -1.40 -18.46 -4.18
N PRO A 149 -1.53 -19.75 -4.45
CA PRO A 149 -0.85 -20.80 -3.68
C PRO A 149 0.66 -20.61 -3.55
N ASP A 150 1.30 -19.98 -4.54
CA ASP A 150 2.73 -19.72 -4.57
C ASP A 150 3.14 -18.43 -3.84
N SER A 151 2.19 -17.60 -3.40
CA SER A 151 2.49 -16.33 -2.72
C SER A 151 3.02 -16.54 -1.30
N GLY A 152 2.62 -17.62 -0.65
CA GLY A 152 2.92 -17.90 0.77
C GLY A 152 2.03 -17.14 1.75
N ASN A 153 0.98 -16.46 1.29
CA ASN A 153 -0.08 -15.92 2.13
C ASN A 153 -1.07 -17.05 2.48
N PRO A 154 -1.52 -17.17 3.75
CA PRO A 154 -2.49 -18.20 4.13
C PRO A 154 -3.90 -17.79 3.70
N GLU A 155 -4.67 -18.75 3.18
CA GLU A 155 -6.11 -18.60 2.92
C GLU A 155 -6.89 -18.53 4.23
N LYS A 156 -7.90 -17.66 4.28
CA LYS A 156 -8.83 -17.50 5.41
C LYS A 156 -10.26 -17.39 4.89
N ASN A 157 -11.19 -17.97 5.65
CA ASN A 157 -12.62 -17.85 5.41
C ASN A 157 -13.34 -17.60 6.74
N MET A 158 -13.95 -16.43 6.89
CA MET A 158 -14.57 -15.99 8.15
C MET A 158 -15.97 -15.43 7.89
N ALA A 159 -16.95 -15.94 8.61
CA ALA A 159 -18.31 -15.40 8.59
C ALA A 159 -18.37 -14.10 9.40
N GLN A 160 -19.20 -13.15 8.97
CA GLN A 160 -19.48 -11.91 9.68
C GLN A 160 -20.97 -11.62 9.70
N MET A 161 -21.53 -11.64 10.91
CA MET A 161 -22.95 -11.36 11.14
C MET A 161 -23.27 -9.87 10.95
N PRO A 162 -24.53 -9.51 10.64
CA PRO A 162 -24.99 -8.12 10.66
C PRO A 162 -24.62 -7.44 11.98
N GLY A 163 -24.00 -6.26 11.92
CA GLY A 163 -23.59 -5.52 13.12
C GLY A 163 -22.55 -6.23 14.00
N GLY A 164 -21.97 -7.32 13.51
CA GLY A 164 -20.89 -8.04 14.20
C GLY A 164 -19.59 -7.22 14.30
N PRO A 165 -18.63 -7.66 15.10
CA PRO A 165 -17.36 -6.96 15.24
C PRO A 165 -16.59 -6.92 13.91
N GLU A 166 -15.80 -5.87 13.72
CA GLU A 166 -14.88 -5.80 12.58
C GLU A 166 -13.90 -6.98 12.61
N LEU A 167 -13.69 -7.60 11.45
CA LEU A 167 -12.62 -8.58 11.26
C LEU A 167 -11.35 -7.87 10.79
N THR A 168 -10.19 -8.46 11.07
CA THR A 168 -8.92 -7.90 10.63
C THR A 168 -8.14 -8.93 9.82
N PHE A 169 -7.72 -8.53 8.63
CA PHE A 169 -6.85 -9.29 7.74
C PHE A 169 -5.52 -8.58 7.56
N THR A 170 -4.46 -9.36 7.39
CA THR A 170 -3.11 -8.89 7.05
C THR A 170 -2.44 -9.92 6.14
N PHE A 171 -1.58 -9.46 5.24
CA PHE A 171 -0.82 -10.30 4.32
C PHE A 171 0.66 -10.00 4.45
N ALA A 172 1.46 -11.01 4.70
CA ALA A 172 2.91 -10.85 4.92
C ALA A 172 3.72 -10.85 3.61
N LYS A 173 3.11 -11.25 2.49
CA LYS A 173 3.79 -11.38 1.20
C LYS A 173 3.12 -10.51 0.14
N PRO A 174 3.91 -9.88 -0.75
CA PRO A 174 3.37 -9.15 -1.89
C PRO A 174 2.56 -10.06 -2.81
N GLU A 175 1.45 -9.53 -3.33
CA GLU A 175 0.60 -10.24 -4.27
C GLU A 175 -0.23 -9.26 -5.08
N ASP A 176 -0.34 -9.48 -6.40
CA ASP A 176 -1.18 -8.69 -7.29
C ASP A 176 -2.61 -9.27 -7.30
N PHE A 177 -3.61 -8.44 -7.02
CA PHE A 177 -5.03 -8.80 -7.14
C PHE A 177 -5.44 -10.11 -6.42
N LEU A 178 -5.02 -10.25 -5.16
CA LEU A 178 -5.55 -11.29 -4.28
C LEU A 178 -7.07 -11.14 -4.21
N LYS A 179 -7.79 -12.24 -4.51
CA LYS A 179 -9.25 -12.20 -4.60
C LYS A 179 -9.88 -12.38 -3.22
N PHE A 180 -10.85 -11.52 -2.90
CA PHE A 180 -11.85 -11.74 -1.86
C PHE A 180 -13.18 -12.11 -2.50
N LYS A 181 -13.92 -13.04 -1.88
CA LYS A 181 -15.28 -13.41 -2.28
C LYS A 181 -16.16 -13.66 -1.07
N CYS A 182 -17.46 -13.61 -1.26
CA CYS A 182 -18.45 -14.15 -0.34
C CYS A 182 -18.97 -15.50 -0.88
N ASP A 183 -18.98 -16.54 -0.05
CA ASP A 183 -19.49 -17.86 -0.44
C ASP A 183 -21.02 -17.91 -0.38
N VAL A 184 -21.66 -16.99 0.37
CA VAL A 184 -23.11 -16.87 0.48
C VAL A 184 -23.69 -16.10 -0.72
N HIS A 185 -22.96 -15.06 -1.18
CA HIS A 185 -23.38 -14.16 -2.25
C HIS A 185 -22.37 -14.19 -3.39
N PRO A 186 -22.51 -15.07 -4.37
CA PRO A 186 -21.47 -15.37 -5.36
C PRO A 186 -21.13 -14.20 -6.30
N TRP A 187 -21.94 -13.14 -6.31
CA TRP A 187 -21.64 -11.90 -7.05
C TRP A 187 -20.70 -10.96 -6.29
N MET A 188 -20.51 -11.13 -4.95
CA MET A 188 -19.64 -10.30 -4.13
C MET A 188 -18.18 -10.72 -4.29
N PHE A 189 -17.37 -9.81 -4.77
CA PHE A 189 -15.92 -9.98 -4.81
C PHE A 189 -15.20 -8.64 -4.76
N ALA A 190 -13.98 -8.66 -4.23
CA ALA A 190 -13.03 -7.56 -4.28
C ALA A 190 -11.63 -8.10 -4.61
N TRP A 191 -10.71 -7.19 -4.87
CA TRP A 191 -9.34 -7.51 -5.23
C TRP A 191 -8.39 -6.63 -4.45
N VAL A 192 -7.43 -7.25 -3.78
CA VAL A 192 -6.46 -6.57 -2.95
C VAL A 192 -5.07 -6.78 -3.53
N SER A 193 -4.38 -5.69 -3.87
CA SER A 193 -2.96 -5.76 -4.22
C SER A 193 -2.12 -5.45 -2.98
N VAL A 194 -1.14 -6.28 -2.70
CA VAL A 194 -0.26 -6.20 -1.53
C VAL A 194 1.16 -5.86 -1.97
N PHE A 195 1.73 -4.80 -1.44
CA PHE A 195 3.07 -4.32 -1.79
C PHE A 195 4.01 -4.35 -0.58
N ASP A 196 5.27 -4.64 -0.79
CA ASP A 196 6.32 -4.57 0.24
C ASP A 196 6.93 -3.18 0.40
N HIS A 197 6.26 -2.15 -0.11
CA HIS A 197 6.63 -0.74 -0.05
C HIS A 197 5.39 0.16 -0.08
N PRO A 198 5.48 1.46 0.32
CA PRO A 198 4.33 2.37 0.36
C PRO A 198 4.04 3.12 -0.96
N TYR A 199 4.79 2.85 -2.04
CA TYR A 199 4.76 3.66 -3.26
C TYR A 199 3.77 3.11 -4.28
N PHE A 200 2.50 3.23 -3.97
CA PHE A 200 1.38 2.84 -4.84
C PHE A 200 0.16 3.74 -4.58
N ALA A 201 -0.78 3.67 -5.48
CA ALA A 201 -2.11 4.28 -5.37
C ALA A 201 -3.13 3.46 -6.17
N VAL A 202 -4.41 3.70 -5.93
CA VAL A 202 -5.50 3.26 -6.81
C VAL A 202 -6.08 4.51 -7.46
N SER A 203 -6.35 4.48 -8.76
CA SER A 203 -6.92 5.64 -9.45
C SER A 203 -8.37 5.87 -9.02
N GLU A 204 -8.71 7.15 -8.82
CA GLU A 204 -10.03 7.63 -8.44
C GLU A 204 -10.99 7.62 -9.64
N LYS A 205 -12.27 7.96 -9.42
CA LYS A 205 -13.31 7.98 -10.46
C LYS A 205 -13.02 8.95 -11.63
N ASP A 206 -12.21 9.98 -11.38
CA ASP A 206 -11.73 10.92 -12.39
C ASP A 206 -10.39 10.49 -13.02
N GLY A 207 -9.98 9.24 -12.78
CA GLY A 207 -8.72 8.66 -13.24
C GLY A 207 -7.47 9.18 -12.53
N SER A 208 -7.61 10.14 -11.63
CA SER A 208 -6.45 10.72 -10.92
C SER A 208 -5.83 9.73 -9.94
N PHE A 209 -4.51 9.84 -9.75
CA PHE A 209 -3.78 9.14 -8.71
C PHE A 209 -2.66 9.98 -8.14
N LYS A 210 -2.25 9.68 -6.91
CA LYS A 210 -1.11 10.30 -6.25
C LYS A 210 -0.33 9.28 -5.42
N ILE A 211 0.97 9.16 -5.69
CA ILE A 211 1.94 8.42 -4.88
C ILE A 211 2.84 9.46 -4.22
N SER A 212 2.78 9.55 -2.90
CA SER A 212 3.46 10.60 -2.13
C SER A 212 4.80 10.12 -1.58
N ASN A 213 5.67 11.09 -1.29
CA ASN A 213 6.94 10.89 -0.59
C ASN A 213 7.89 9.90 -1.29
N VAL A 214 7.93 9.91 -2.61
CA VAL A 214 8.81 9.06 -3.40
C VAL A 214 10.24 9.63 -3.35
N PRO A 215 11.24 8.83 -2.98
CA PRO A 215 12.64 9.26 -3.03
C PRO A 215 13.04 9.68 -4.45
N PRO A 216 13.95 10.66 -4.61
CA PRO A 216 14.49 10.97 -5.93
C PRO A 216 15.16 9.75 -6.57
N GLY A 217 14.90 9.54 -7.86
CA GLY A 217 15.41 8.37 -8.58
C GLY A 217 14.69 8.08 -9.87
N LYS A 218 15.15 7.05 -10.56
CA LYS A 218 14.51 6.52 -11.76
C LYS A 218 13.74 5.25 -11.42
N TYR A 219 12.51 5.20 -11.87
CA TYR A 219 11.56 4.12 -11.54
C TYR A 219 10.77 3.72 -12.77
N THR A 220 10.29 2.49 -12.77
CA THR A 220 9.24 2.05 -13.67
C THR A 220 7.90 2.21 -12.97
N LEU A 221 7.02 3.06 -13.49
CA LEU A 221 5.63 3.18 -13.05
C LEU A 221 4.81 2.11 -13.77
N LYS A 222 4.17 1.21 -13.01
CA LYS A 222 3.26 0.18 -13.52
C LYS A 222 1.83 0.60 -13.18
N ALA A 223 0.97 0.72 -14.18
CA ALA A 223 -0.47 0.88 -14.02
C ALA A 223 -1.16 -0.40 -14.46
N GLN A 224 -1.92 -1.04 -13.57
CA GLN A 224 -2.53 -2.34 -13.81
C GLN A 224 -4.01 -2.31 -13.46
N HIS A 225 -4.84 -2.63 -14.44
CA HIS A 225 -6.27 -2.76 -14.30
C HIS A 225 -6.69 -4.22 -14.53
N ARG A 226 -7.60 -4.70 -13.69
CA ARG A 226 -7.97 -6.12 -13.66
C ARG A 226 -8.46 -6.67 -15.00
N LYS A 227 -9.12 -5.86 -15.81
CA LYS A 227 -9.66 -6.25 -17.12
C LYS A 227 -8.82 -5.73 -18.29
N ALA A 228 -8.36 -4.48 -18.23
CA ALA A 228 -7.58 -3.88 -19.32
C ALA A 228 -6.12 -4.35 -19.39
N GLY A 229 -5.63 -5.02 -18.34
CA GLY A 229 -4.24 -5.47 -18.28
C GLY A 229 -3.32 -4.40 -17.68
N ALA A 230 -2.06 -4.34 -18.11
CA ALA A 230 -1.07 -3.44 -17.54
C ALA A 230 -0.29 -2.69 -18.61
N VAL A 231 0.18 -1.48 -18.23
CA VAL A 231 1.16 -0.69 -18.97
C VAL A 231 2.25 -0.22 -18.01
N THR A 232 3.42 0.05 -18.55
CA THR A 232 4.55 0.57 -17.77
C THR A 232 5.14 1.80 -18.45
N GLN A 233 5.72 2.70 -17.64
CA GLN A 233 6.43 3.88 -18.12
C GLN A 233 7.62 4.17 -17.21
N GLU A 234 8.79 4.43 -17.82
CA GLU A 234 9.95 4.95 -17.08
C GLU A 234 9.69 6.40 -16.66
N ILE A 235 9.97 6.71 -15.40
CA ILE A 235 9.85 8.05 -14.84
C ILE A 235 11.09 8.41 -14.03
N GLU A 236 11.34 9.70 -13.90
CA GLU A 236 12.36 10.25 -13.02
C GLU A 236 11.71 11.16 -11.98
N VAL A 237 11.87 10.82 -10.71
CA VAL A 237 11.44 11.65 -9.58
C VAL A 237 12.60 12.52 -9.16
N LYS A 238 12.41 13.84 -9.22
CA LYS A 238 13.38 14.84 -8.80
C LYS A 238 13.08 15.31 -7.37
N GLU A 239 14.11 15.82 -6.72
CA GLU A 239 14.01 16.31 -5.36
C GLU A 239 12.94 17.43 -5.24
N GLY A 240 11.98 17.23 -4.33
CA GLY A 240 10.92 18.19 -4.02
C GLY A 240 9.95 18.54 -5.16
N ALA A 241 10.03 17.82 -6.28
CA ALA A 241 9.20 18.10 -7.45
C ALA A 241 8.12 17.03 -7.66
N ALA A 242 6.94 17.44 -8.13
CA ALA A 242 5.96 16.51 -8.63
C ALA A 242 6.37 15.99 -10.02
N ALA A 243 6.19 14.70 -10.25
CA ALA A 243 6.37 14.06 -11.56
C ALA A 243 4.98 13.76 -12.15
N PRO A 244 4.42 14.63 -12.99
CA PRO A 244 3.12 14.38 -13.61
C PRO A 244 3.23 13.32 -14.69
N VAL A 245 2.28 12.39 -14.72
CA VAL A 245 2.25 11.27 -15.66
C VAL A 245 0.84 11.11 -16.23
N ALA A 246 0.76 10.79 -17.52
CA ALA A 246 -0.50 10.38 -18.15
C ALA A 246 -0.31 9.00 -18.77
N LEU A 247 -1.16 8.04 -18.38
CA LEU A 247 -1.12 6.67 -18.89
C LEU A 247 -2.47 6.29 -19.49
N SER A 248 -2.43 5.45 -20.52
CA SER A 248 -3.64 4.93 -21.15
C SER A 248 -3.58 3.41 -21.22
N LEU A 249 -4.68 2.75 -20.85
CA LEU A 249 -4.89 1.33 -21.04
C LEU A 249 -5.91 1.11 -22.16
N ALA A 250 -5.77 0.02 -22.91
CA ALA A 250 -6.74 -0.35 -23.92
C ALA A 250 -7.83 -1.25 -23.35
N ALA A 251 -9.09 -1.00 -23.73
CA ALA A 251 -10.19 -1.91 -23.43
C ALA A 251 -9.94 -3.29 -24.08
N LYS A 252 -10.29 -4.37 -23.38
CA LYS A 252 -10.17 -5.76 -23.84
C LYS A 252 -11.50 -6.48 -23.80
#